data_2957243551508390a2a749251024c118
#
_entry.id   2957243551508390a2a749251024c118
#
_cell.length_a   1.000
_cell.length_b   1.000
_cell.length_c   1.000
_cell.angle_alpha   90.00
_cell.angle_beta   90.00
_cell.angle_gamma   90.00
#
_symmetry.space_group_name_H-M   'P 1'
#
loop_
_entity.id
_entity.type
_entity.pdbx_description
1 polymer ?
#
loop_
_entity_poly.entity_id
_entity_poly.type
_entity_poly.pdbx_seq_one_letter_code
_entity_poly.pdbx_strand_id
1 'polypeptide(L)'
;MTRKVLSLMLVGLLAITSMFAGNGDKDFAIIYIGNSITFGAMHEKRDVTAPPVYTSQILGKKLKANIVWRNCGWSGATTFDFLPSAKRYLPRVEKAIKEIQAETSAPIVFSIMLGTNDSACSGPTGSPVSNEDYKKNLIVIMEALKELAPNAKFIFQRPIWYSPNTYNAAMYLQKGLNRLVGYVPVLEELAAERDDVMMGDVDAFAYFEKNYEKYCYPEPGNAGTFYLHPTPKGAKQLAKFWADGIVEALK
;
A
#
# COMPACT_ATOMS: atom_id res chain seq x y z
N MET A 1 35.42 -23.90 23.96
CA MET A 1 33.99 -23.54 23.94
C MET A 1 33.80 -22.37 22.97
N THR A 2 33.74 -22.60 21.68
CA THR A 2 33.43 -21.52 20.68
C THR A 2 33.31 -22.16 19.30
N ARG A 3 32.22 -22.84 18.97
CA ARG A 3 31.92 -23.33 17.59
C ARG A 3 30.45 -23.69 17.35
N LYS A 4 29.50 -22.97 17.96
CA LYS A 4 28.05 -23.27 17.73
C LYS A 4 27.14 -22.06 17.43
N VAL A 5 27.69 -20.89 17.15
CA VAL A 5 26.83 -19.68 16.90
C VAL A 5 26.78 -19.28 15.41
N LEU A 6 27.60 -19.88 14.53
CA LEU A 6 27.71 -19.46 13.13
C LEU A 6 26.80 -20.23 12.15
N SER A 7 26.01 -21.18 12.62
CA SER A 7 25.20 -22.06 11.72
C SER A 7 23.74 -21.71 11.61
N LEU A 8 23.21 -20.77 12.39
CA LEU A 8 21.78 -20.40 12.32
C LEU A 8 21.45 -19.18 11.42
N MET A 9 22.44 -18.38 11.06
CA MET A 9 22.19 -17.22 10.17
C MET A 9 22.19 -17.55 8.66
N LEU A 10 22.61 -18.75 8.25
CA LEU A 10 22.70 -19.12 6.84
C LEU A 10 21.44 -19.77 6.28
N VAL A 11 20.51 -20.20 7.13
CA VAL A 11 19.28 -20.90 6.71
C VAL A 11 18.18 -19.91 6.30
N GLY A 12 18.16 -18.70 6.89
CA GLY A 12 17.16 -17.68 6.54
C GLY A 12 17.38 -17.03 5.15
N LEU A 13 18.61 -16.99 4.67
CA LEU A 13 18.95 -16.33 3.40
C LEU A 13 18.69 -17.21 2.17
N LEU A 14 18.62 -18.54 2.35
CA LEU A 14 18.38 -19.50 1.24
C LEU A 14 16.92 -19.68 0.89
N ALA A 15 15.98 -19.37 1.79
CA ALA A 15 14.56 -19.54 1.53
C ALA A 15 13.97 -18.42 0.64
N ILE A 16 14.56 -17.22 0.64
CA ILE A 16 14.07 -16.07 -0.14
C ILE A 16 14.54 -16.15 -1.60
N THR A 17 15.74 -16.69 -1.84
CA THR A 17 16.25 -16.86 -3.22
C THR A 17 15.55 -17.96 -3.99
N SER A 18 14.86 -18.90 -3.37
CA SER A 18 14.13 -19.98 -4.04
C SER A 18 12.78 -19.56 -4.61
N MET A 19 12.19 -18.44 -4.18
CA MET A 19 10.96 -17.92 -4.79
C MET A 19 11.14 -17.47 -6.25
N PHE A 20 12.38 -17.22 -6.68
CA PHE A 20 12.68 -16.68 -8.02
C PHE A 20 13.60 -17.58 -8.89
N ALA A 21 13.84 -18.83 -8.51
CA ALA A 21 14.72 -19.75 -9.24
C ALA A 21 13.96 -20.77 -10.08
N GLY A 22 13.23 -20.33 -11.09
CA GLY A 22 12.61 -21.17 -12.12
C GLY A 22 12.89 -20.59 -13.51
N ASN A 23 13.44 -21.38 -14.43
CA ASN A 23 13.62 -21.02 -15.84
C ASN A 23 12.24 -21.05 -16.55
N GLY A 24 11.72 -19.90 -16.85
CA GLY A 24 10.47 -19.59 -17.55
C GLY A 24 10.15 -18.13 -17.32
N ASP A 25 9.36 -17.47 -18.13
CA ASP A 25 8.91 -16.11 -17.87
C ASP A 25 8.31 -16.05 -16.46
N LYS A 26 9.08 -15.42 -15.54
CA LYS A 26 8.69 -15.38 -14.12
C LYS A 26 7.55 -14.43 -13.97
N ASP A 27 6.39 -14.95 -13.60
CA ASP A 27 5.29 -14.10 -13.19
C ASP A 27 5.55 -13.55 -11.78
N PHE A 28 5.15 -12.30 -11.57
CA PHE A 28 5.06 -11.65 -10.26
C PHE A 28 3.63 -11.16 -10.06
N ALA A 29 2.95 -11.70 -9.07
CA ALA A 29 1.54 -11.39 -8.79
C ALA A 29 1.42 -10.32 -7.70
N ILE A 30 0.69 -9.22 -7.97
CA ILE A 30 0.52 -8.13 -7.00
C ILE A 30 -0.89 -7.55 -7.03
N ILE A 31 -1.48 -7.34 -5.83
CA ILE A 31 -2.74 -6.62 -5.64
C ILE A 31 -2.45 -5.36 -4.83
N TYR A 32 -2.87 -4.22 -5.38
CA TYR A 32 -2.76 -2.94 -4.70
C TYR A 32 -4.06 -2.63 -3.95
N ILE A 33 -3.98 -2.51 -2.63
CA ILE A 33 -5.09 -2.14 -1.75
C ILE A 33 -4.83 -0.72 -1.24
N GLY A 34 -5.84 0.13 -1.28
CA GLY A 34 -5.69 1.50 -0.80
C GLY A 34 -6.92 2.38 -1.01
N ASN A 35 -6.71 3.66 -0.87
CA ASN A 35 -7.73 4.69 -0.95
C ASN A 35 -7.77 5.37 -2.34
N SER A 36 -8.25 6.64 -2.38
CA SER A 36 -8.34 7.45 -3.60
C SER A 36 -6.99 7.63 -4.32
N ILE A 37 -5.88 7.67 -3.62
CA ILE A 37 -4.54 7.80 -4.21
C ILE A 37 -4.19 6.53 -5.00
N THR A 38 -4.37 5.36 -4.41
CA THR A 38 -4.19 4.06 -5.08
C THR A 38 -5.17 3.89 -6.25
N PHE A 39 -6.42 4.32 -6.07
CA PHE A 39 -7.44 4.30 -7.11
C PHE A 39 -7.08 5.14 -8.34
N GLY A 40 -6.33 6.23 -8.14
CA GLY A 40 -6.04 7.23 -9.17
C GLY A 40 -7.19 8.24 -9.31
N ALA A 41 -7.77 8.68 -8.18
CA ALA A 41 -8.81 9.70 -8.18
C ALA A 41 -8.32 10.99 -8.84
N MET A 42 -9.26 11.70 -9.48
CA MET A 42 -9.04 12.91 -10.29
C MET A 42 -8.26 12.68 -11.60
N HIS A 43 -7.79 11.47 -11.89
CA HIS A 43 -7.18 11.19 -13.18
C HIS A 43 -8.26 10.91 -14.24
N GLU A 44 -8.23 11.61 -15.37
CA GLU A 44 -9.14 11.37 -16.51
C GLU A 44 -8.99 9.95 -17.07
N LYS A 45 -7.76 9.45 -17.10
CA LYS A 45 -7.40 8.12 -17.63
C LYS A 45 -6.70 7.28 -16.57
N ARG A 46 -7.38 7.07 -15.41
CA ARG A 46 -6.77 6.34 -14.27
C ARG A 46 -6.26 4.96 -14.64
N ASP A 47 -6.89 4.26 -15.60
CA ASP A 47 -6.50 2.93 -16.02
C ASP A 47 -5.09 2.88 -16.68
N VAL A 48 -4.54 4.05 -17.01
CA VAL A 48 -3.18 4.19 -17.56
C VAL A 48 -2.28 5.13 -16.74
N THR A 49 -2.84 5.85 -15.76
CA THR A 49 -2.10 6.89 -15.01
C THR A 49 -2.14 6.74 -13.50
N ALA A 50 -2.90 5.78 -12.94
CA ALA A 50 -2.90 5.53 -11.51
C ALA A 50 -1.53 4.99 -11.02
N PRO A 51 -1.14 5.22 -9.76
CA PRO A 51 0.13 4.75 -9.22
C PRO A 51 0.37 3.24 -9.44
N PRO A 52 -0.60 2.32 -9.24
CA PRO A 52 -0.42 0.90 -9.51
C PRO A 52 0.01 0.57 -10.95
N VAL A 53 -0.49 1.31 -11.95
CA VAL A 53 -0.12 1.10 -13.36
C VAL A 53 1.37 1.35 -13.56
N TYR A 54 1.85 2.51 -13.14
CA TYR A 54 3.25 2.87 -13.26
C TYR A 54 4.16 1.99 -12.40
N THR A 55 3.71 1.63 -11.19
CA THR A 55 4.44 0.73 -10.30
C THR A 55 4.65 -0.63 -10.97
N SER A 56 3.59 -1.23 -11.53
CA SER A 56 3.66 -2.52 -12.22
C SER A 56 4.59 -2.46 -13.45
N GLN A 57 4.56 -1.37 -14.22
CA GLN A 57 5.49 -1.17 -15.34
C GLN A 57 6.96 -1.10 -14.88
N ILE A 58 7.23 -0.43 -13.76
CA ILE A 58 8.59 -0.32 -13.20
C ILE A 58 9.04 -1.67 -12.64
N LEU A 59 8.16 -2.37 -11.91
CA LEU A 59 8.44 -3.70 -11.36
C LEU A 59 8.79 -4.69 -12.46
N GLY A 60 8.04 -4.73 -13.57
CA GLY A 60 8.32 -5.59 -14.70
C GLY A 60 9.75 -5.43 -15.23
N LYS A 61 10.22 -4.18 -15.31
CA LYS A 61 11.59 -3.88 -15.74
C LYS A 61 12.64 -4.26 -14.69
N LYS A 62 12.39 -3.96 -13.41
CA LYS A 62 13.34 -4.20 -12.31
C LYS A 62 13.49 -5.70 -12.01
N LEU A 63 12.38 -6.43 -11.98
CA LEU A 63 12.34 -7.85 -11.66
C LEU A 63 12.57 -8.75 -12.89
N LYS A 64 12.53 -8.16 -14.10
CA LYS A 64 12.54 -8.91 -15.38
C LYS A 64 11.46 -10.01 -15.36
N ALA A 65 10.24 -9.62 -14.98
CA ALA A 65 9.11 -10.50 -14.77
C ALA A 65 7.87 -9.96 -15.49
N ASN A 66 6.96 -10.86 -15.86
CA ASN A 66 5.61 -10.48 -16.23
C ASN A 66 4.83 -10.14 -14.96
N ILE A 67 4.21 -8.96 -14.90
CA ILE A 67 3.48 -8.52 -13.71
C ILE A 67 1.99 -8.74 -13.92
N VAL A 68 1.45 -9.70 -13.18
CA VAL A 68 0.00 -9.95 -13.09
C VAL A 68 -0.53 -9.14 -11.91
N TRP A 69 -1.36 -8.14 -12.16
CA TRP A 69 -1.72 -7.18 -11.13
C TRP A 69 -3.19 -6.73 -11.15
N ARG A 70 -3.69 -6.28 -10.00
CA ARG A 70 -5.02 -5.65 -9.87
C ARG A 70 -4.95 -4.43 -8.97
N ASN A 71 -5.74 -3.40 -9.32
CA ASN A 71 -5.95 -2.20 -8.50
C ASN A 71 -7.26 -2.32 -7.73
N CYS A 72 -7.17 -2.55 -6.43
CA CYS A 72 -8.29 -2.60 -5.49
C CYS A 72 -8.41 -1.33 -4.63
N GLY A 73 -7.78 -0.23 -5.04
CA GLY A 73 -7.98 1.07 -4.42
C GLY A 73 -9.42 1.57 -4.59
N TRP A 74 -9.91 2.37 -3.62
CA TRP A 74 -11.22 3.00 -3.67
C TRP A 74 -11.25 4.36 -2.97
N SER A 75 -11.87 5.37 -3.62
CA SER A 75 -11.95 6.71 -3.06
C SER A 75 -12.69 6.74 -1.72
N GLY A 76 -12.12 7.43 -0.73
CA GLY A 76 -12.69 7.52 0.62
C GLY A 76 -12.47 6.31 1.51
N ALA A 77 -11.87 5.22 1.00
CA ALA A 77 -11.69 3.99 1.77
C ALA A 77 -10.79 4.18 2.99
N THR A 78 -11.24 3.62 4.09
CA THR A 78 -10.50 3.44 5.35
C THR A 78 -10.17 1.96 5.55
N THR A 79 -9.38 1.63 6.57
CA THR A 79 -9.18 0.24 7.00
C THR A 79 -10.51 -0.43 7.39
N PHE A 80 -11.45 0.30 7.97
CA PHE A 80 -12.77 -0.20 8.33
C PHE A 80 -13.53 -0.74 7.10
N ASP A 81 -13.43 -0.07 5.95
CA ASP A 81 -14.16 -0.45 4.74
C ASP A 81 -13.67 -1.77 4.11
N PHE A 82 -12.47 -2.20 4.45
CA PHE A 82 -11.90 -3.49 4.03
C PHE A 82 -12.10 -4.62 5.04
N LEU A 83 -12.72 -4.37 6.20
CA LEU A 83 -13.05 -5.44 7.15
C LEU A 83 -14.07 -6.40 6.54
N PRO A 84 -13.96 -7.72 6.82
CA PRO A 84 -14.98 -8.70 6.40
C PRO A 84 -16.38 -8.34 6.87
N SER A 85 -16.51 -7.79 8.07
CA SER A 85 -17.78 -7.35 8.64
C SER A 85 -18.43 -6.19 7.90
N ALA A 86 -17.63 -5.32 7.28
CA ALA A 86 -18.12 -4.17 6.53
C ALA A 86 -18.76 -4.57 5.18
N LYS A 87 -18.32 -5.67 4.58
CA LYS A 87 -18.79 -6.19 3.27
C LYS A 87 -18.75 -5.15 2.13
N ARG A 88 -17.80 -4.19 2.20
CA ARG A 88 -17.74 -3.09 1.22
C ARG A 88 -16.69 -3.34 0.15
N TYR A 89 -15.41 -3.31 0.49
CA TYR A 89 -14.34 -3.36 -0.51
C TYR A 89 -13.52 -4.65 -0.48
N LEU A 90 -13.58 -5.43 0.61
CA LEU A 90 -12.95 -6.75 0.66
C LEU A 90 -13.43 -7.68 -0.47
N PRO A 91 -14.73 -7.75 -0.84
CA PRO A 91 -15.18 -8.58 -1.96
C PRO A 91 -14.51 -8.28 -3.31
N ARG A 92 -14.05 -7.04 -3.52
CA ARG A 92 -13.26 -6.70 -4.72
C ARG A 92 -11.88 -7.33 -4.69
N VAL A 93 -11.26 -7.37 -3.52
CA VAL A 93 -9.94 -7.99 -3.33
C VAL A 93 -10.06 -9.49 -3.48
N GLU A 94 -11.10 -10.11 -2.92
CA GLU A 94 -11.40 -11.54 -3.07
C GLU A 94 -11.59 -11.93 -4.54
N LYS A 95 -12.30 -11.09 -5.31
CA LYS A 95 -12.46 -11.28 -6.76
C LYS A 95 -11.10 -11.17 -7.46
N ALA A 96 -10.30 -10.14 -7.12
CA ALA A 96 -8.98 -9.94 -7.69
C ALA A 96 -8.01 -11.10 -7.42
N ILE A 97 -8.07 -11.70 -6.22
CA ILE A 97 -7.30 -12.91 -5.87
C ILE A 97 -7.66 -14.06 -6.82
N LYS A 98 -8.97 -14.36 -6.98
CA LYS A 98 -9.44 -15.43 -7.87
C LYS A 98 -9.03 -15.21 -9.32
N GLU A 99 -9.12 -13.98 -9.81
CA GLU A 99 -8.68 -13.62 -11.17
C GLU A 99 -7.18 -13.85 -11.35
N ILE A 100 -6.34 -13.41 -10.41
CA ILE A 100 -4.89 -13.61 -10.47
C ILE A 100 -4.54 -15.10 -10.39
N GLN A 101 -5.17 -15.86 -9.51
CA GLN A 101 -4.94 -17.30 -9.37
C GLN A 101 -5.35 -18.09 -10.61
N ALA A 102 -6.27 -17.58 -11.44
CA ALA A 102 -6.61 -18.15 -12.74
C ALA A 102 -5.58 -17.83 -13.83
N GLU A 103 -4.77 -16.78 -13.68
CA GLU A 103 -3.77 -16.33 -14.65
C GLU A 103 -2.37 -16.86 -14.33
N THR A 104 -2.02 -17.03 -13.05
CA THR A 104 -0.70 -17.46 -12.61
C THR A 104 -0.73 -18.22 -11.28
N SER A 105 0.25 -19.09 -11.08
CA SER A 105 0.50 -19.77 -9.79
C SER A 105 1.49 -19.00 -8.89
N ALA A 106 1.95 -17.81 -9.30
CA ALA A 106 2.87 -17.01 -8.50
C ALA A 106 2.20 -16.59 -7.17
N PRO A 107 2.93 -16.63 -6.05
CA PRO A 107 2.42 -16.13 -4.77
C PRO A 107 2.02 -14.66 -4.87
N ILE A 108 0.88 -14.32 -4.27
CA ILE A 108 0.36 -12.94 -4.33
C ILE A 108 1.07 -12.07 -3.30
N VAL A 109 1.53 -10.91 -3.76
CA VAL A 109 1.98 -9.80 -2.90
C VAL A 109 0.86 -8.79 -2.81
N PHE A 110 0.49 -8.39 -1.59
CA PHE A 110 -0.41 -7.28 -1.34
C PHE A 110 0.38 -6.02 -1.02
N SER A 111 0.30 -5.00 -1.88
CA SER A 111 0.83 -3.67 -1.59
C SER A 111 -0.28 -2.81 -1.02
N ILE A 112 -0.17 -2.42 0.25
CA ILE A 112 -1.25 -1.77 1.00
C ILE A 112 -0.84 -0.35 1.39
N MET A 113 -1.63 0.65 0.95
CA MET A 113 -1.53 2.05 1.39
C MET A 113 -2.89 2.54 1.89
N LEU A 114 -3.19 2.27 3.15
CA LEU A 114 -4.35 2.78 3.89
C LEU A 114 -3.88 3.69 5.02
N GLY A 115 -4.79 4.47 5.61
CA GLY A 115 -4.49 5.36 6.73
C GLY A 115 -4.85 6.82 6.45
N THR A 116 -4.78 7.29 5.20
CA THR A 116 -5.11 8.69 4.87
C THR A 116 -6.53 9.05 5.32
N ASN A 117 -7.51 8.23 4.99
CA ASN A 117 -8.91 8.48 5.38
C ASN A 117 -9.18 8.10 6.83
N ASP A 118 -8.51 7.10 7.37
CA ASP A 118 -8.52 6.73 8.79
C ASP A 118 -8.08 7.89 9.68
N SER A 119 -7.13 8.70 9.19
CA SER A 119 -6.58 9.85 9.92
C SER A 119 -7.53 11.05 9.98
N ALA A 120 -8.54 11.14 9.13
CA ALA A 120 -9.48 12.25 9.12
C ALA A 120 -10.14 12.48 10.48
N CYS A 121 -10.41 13.73 10.83
CA CYS A 121 -11.13 14.09 12.05
C CYS A 121 -12.61 13.72 11.97
N SER A 122 -13.18 13.73 10.75
CA SER A 122 -14.55 13.31 10.46
C SER A 122 -14.73 13.11 8.94
N GLY A 123 -15.77 12.38 8.57
CA GLY A 123 -16.24 12.18 7.20
C GLY A 123 -16.11 10.74 6.72
N PRO A 124 -14.90 10.20 6.49
CA PRO A 124 -14.73 8.81 6.07
C PRO A 124 -15.24 7.82 7.11
N THR A 125 -15.66 6.65 6.65
CA THR A 125 -16.24 5.60 7.49
C THR A 125 -15.27 5.22 8.61
N GLY A 126 -15.74 5.24 9.86
CA GLY A 126 -14.97 4.86 11.04
C GLY A 126 -13.91 5.88 11.49
N SER A 127 -13.67 6.95 10.72
CA SER A 127 -12.71 7.99 11.12
C SER A 127 -13.24 8.88 12.26
N PRO A 128 -12.36 9.35 13.16
CA PRO A 128 -10.93 9.06 13.27
C PRO A 128 -10.65 7.66 13.82
N VAL A 129 -9.72 6.93 13.21
CA VAL A 129 -9.31 5.60 13.68
C VAL A 129 -8.14 5.75 14.67
N SER A 130 -8.20 5.09 15.81
CA SER A 130 -7.10 5.05 16.77
C SER A 130 -5.93 4.18 16.24
N ASN A 131 -4.71 4.35 16.78
CA ASN A 131 -3.59 3.48 16.41
C ASN A 131 -3.87 2.01 16.71
N GLU A 132 -4.55 1.72 17.82
CA GLU A 132 -4.93 0.37 18.23
C GLU A 132 -5.92 -0.24 17.23
N ASP A 133 -7.00 0.48 16.89
CA ASP A 133 -7.97 0.00 15.92
C ASP A 133 -7.38 -0.11 14.51
N TYR A 134 -6.47 0.80 14.14
CA TYR A 134 -5.76 0.74 12.86
C TYR A 134 -4.92 -0.54 12.75
N LYS A 135 -4.14 -0.88 13.80
CA LYS A 135 -3.39 -2.14 13.89
C LYS A 135 -4.33 -3.35 13.79
N LYS A 136 -5.39 -3.36 14.62
CA LYS A 136 -6.38 -4.44 14.63
C LYS A 136 -7.06 -4.63 13.29
N ASN A 137 -7.47 -3.55 12.64
CA ASN A 137 -8.11 -3.62 11.33
C ASN A 137 -7.18 -4.22 10.27
N LEU A 138 -5.90 -3.79 10.23
CA LEU A 138 -4.90 -4.34 9.31
C LEU A 138 -4.68 -5.84 9.54
N ILE A 139 -4.60 -6.29 10.79
CA ILE A 139 -4.46 -7.71 11.12
C ILE A 139 -5.67 -8.49 10.60
N VAL A 140 -6.89 -8.03 10.88
CA VAL A 140 -8.14 -8.71 10.43
C VAL A 140 -8.20 -8.77 8.90
N ILE A 141 -7.80 -7.71 8.21
CA ILE A 141 -7.74 -7.68 6.74
C ILE A 141 -6.73 -8.72 6.23
N MET A 142 -5.52 -8.74 6.78
CA MET A 142 -4.48 -9.68 6.36
C MET A 142 -4.90 -11.15 6.59
N GLU A 143 -5.47 -11.46 7.74
CA GLU A 143 -5.95 -12.84 8.02
C GLU A 143 -7.04 -13.26 7.04
N ALA A 144 -8.01 -12.39 6.75
CA ALA A 144 -9.05 -12.68 5.75
C ALA A 144 -8.49 -12.92 4.34
N LEU A 145 -7.44 -12.17 3.96
CA LEU A 145 -6.78 -12.36 2.66
C LEU A 145 -5.95 -13.65 2.62
N LYS A 146 -5.37 -14.05 3.74
CA LYS A 146 -4.61 -15.32 3.86
C LYS A 146 -5.49 -16.55 3.76
N GLU A 147 -6.76 -16.45 4.12
CA GLU A 147 -7.71 -17.57 3.91
C GLU A 147 -7.81 -17.95 2.42
N LEU A 148 -7.66 -16.96 1.50
CA LEU A 148 -7.73 -17.17 0.06
C LEU A 148 -6.36 -17.28 -0.61
N ALA A 149 -5.33 -16.74 0.00
CA ALA A 149 -3.95 -16.72 -0.49
C ALA A 149 -2.96 -17.02 0.67
N PRO A 150 -2.85 -18.30 1.12
CA PRO A 150 -2.09 -18.65 2.34
C PRO A 150 -0.61 -18.27 2.30
N ASN A 151 -0.01 -18.23 1.12
CA ASN A 151 1.40 -17.89 0.92
C ASN A 151 1.62 -16.40 0.60
N ALA A 152 0.61 -15.55 0.80
CA ALA A 152 0.70 -14.13 0.50
C ALA A 152 1.73 -13.42 1.38
N LYS A 153 2.33 -12.38 0.80
CA LYS A 153 3.15 -11.39 1.50
C LYS A 153 2.45 -10.04 1.49
N PHE A 154 2.64 -9.26 2.55
CA PHE A 154 2.04 -7.95 2.72
C PHE A 154 3.13 -6.89 2.80
N ILE A 155 3.06 -5.89 1.92
CA ILE A 155 4.00 -4.79 1.87
C ILE A 155 3.22 -3.51 2.17
N PHE A 156 3.47 -2.92 3.32
CA PHE A 156 2.88 -1.65 3.71
C PHE A 156 3.65 -0.48 3.11
N GLN A 157 2.94 0.32 2.31
CA GLN A 157 3.42 1.61 1.83
C GLN A 157 3.01 2.68 2.84
N ARG A 158 3.97 3.47 3.33
CA ARG A 158 3.65 4.63 4.17
C ARG A 158 2.71 5.57 3.40
N PRO A 159 1.56 5.97 3.96
CA PRO A 159 0.70 6.96 3.33
C PRO A 159 1.46 8.26 3.08
N ILE A 160 1.27 8.86 1.90
CA ILE A 160 1.94 10.11 1.55
C ILE A 160 1.35 11.30 2.31
N TRP A 161 2.12 12.38 2.34
CA TRP A 161 1.72 13.65 2.91
C TRP A 161 0.50 14.26 2.21
N TYR A 162 -0.30 14.98 2.95
CA TYR A 162 -1.31 15.91 2.46
C TYR A 162 -1.23 17.23 3.25
N SER A 163 -1.69 18.33 2.64
CA SER A 163 -1.58 19.64 3.28
C SER A 163 -2.42 19.75 4.57
N PRO A 164 -1.90 20.44 5.61
CA PRO A 164 -2.52 20.50 6.93
C PRO A 164 -3.85 21.25 6.97
N ASN A 165 -4.23 21.91 5.88
CA ASN A 165 -5.54 22.56 5.70
C ASN A 165 -6.51 21.72 4.86
N THR A 166 -6.22 20.44 4.61
CA THR A 166 -7.09 19.54 3.85
C THR A 166 -8.46 19.42 4.52
N TYR A 167 -9.47 20.01 3.89
CA TYR A 167 -10.85 20.00 4.33
C TYR A 167 -11.79 20.18 3.15
N ASN A 168 -12.29 19.05 2.64
CA ASN A 168 -13.32 19.00 1.61
C ASN A 168 -14.65 18.53 2.22
N ALA A 169 -15.27 17.47 1.73
CA ALA A 169 -16.39 16.80 2.41
C ALA A 169 -15.92 16.06 3.69
N ALA A 170 -14.65 15.71 3.77
CA ALA A 170 -13.99 15.13 4.93
C ALA A 170 -13.05 16.17 5.58
N MET A 171 -13.00 16.21 6.89
CA MET A 171 -12.17 17.14 7.66
C MET A 171 -10.92 16.41 8.16
N TYR A 172 -9.75 16.74 7.60
CA TYR A 172 -8.46 16.16 8.03
C TYR A 172 -7.71 17.11 8.94
N LEU A 173 -7.34 18.27 8.42
CA LEU A 173 -6.61 19.34 9.10
C LEU A 173 -5.25 18.85 9.67
N GLN A 174 -4.55 19.73 10.38
CA GLN A 174 -3.27 19.39 11.04
C GLN A 174 -3.41 18.21 12.01
N LYS A 175 -4.56 18.10 12.70
CA LYS A 175 -4.82 17.01 13.63
C LYS A 175 -4.89 15.65 12.92
N GLY A 176 -5.49 15.61 11.74
CA GLY A 176 -5.50 14.41 10.89
C GLY A 176 -4.10 14.07 10.40
N LEU A 177 -3.34 15.05 9.92
CA LEU A 177 -1.96 14.83 9.46
C LEU A 177 -1.07 14.27 10.59
N ASN A 178 -1.20 14.80 11.80
CA ASN A 178 -0.48 14.29 12.98
C ASN A 178 -0.85 12.83 13.28
N ARG A 179 -2.14 12.47 13.13
CA ARG A 179 -2.60 11.09 13.29
C ARG A 179 -2.04 10.17 12.19
N LEU A 180 -1.99 10.65 10.94
CA LEU A 180 -1.40 9.90 9.84
C LEU A 180 0.07 9.55 10.11
N VAL A 181 0.84 10.51 10.61
CA VAL A 181 2.23 10.28 11.04
C VAL A 181 2.30 9.26 12.18
N GLY A 182 1.33 9.30 13.10
CA GLY A 182 1.22 8.35 14.21
C GLY A 182 0.94 6.90 13.81
N TYR A 183 0.50 6.62 12.58
CA TYR A 183 0.31 5.25 12.09
C TYR A 183 1.62 4.58 11.65
N VAL A 184 2.68 5.33 11.38
CA VAL A 184 3.94 4.76 10.89
C VAL A 184 4.53 3.74 11.88
N PRO A 185 4.67 4.04 13.19
CA PRO A 185 5.13 3.06 14.17
C PRO A 185 4.28 1.78 14.21
N VAL A 186 2.96 1.88 13.93
CA VAL A 186 2.07 0.71 13.88
C VAL A 186 2.42 -0.21 12.71
N LEU A 187 2.73 0.38 11.54
CA LEU A 187 3.16 -0.40 10.37
C LEU A 187 4.52 -1.06 10.60
N GLU A 188 5.46 -0.33 11.21
CA GLU A 188 6.80 -0.82 11.57
C GLU A 188 6.71 -1.97 12.59
N GLU A 189 5.84 -1.84 13.59
CA GLU A 189 5.58 -2.87 14.59
C GLU A 189 5.03 -4.15 13.95
N LEU A 190 4.03 -4.03 13.05
CA LEU A 190 3.48 -5.17 12.32
C LEU A 190 4.54 -5.87 11.46
N ALA A 191 5.43 -5.11 10.80
CA ALA A 191 6.51 -5.65 10.01
C ALA A 191 7.60 -6.34 10.87
N ALA A 192 7.79 -5.88 12.11
CA ALA A 192 8.72 -6.50 13.04
C ALA A 192 8.16 -7.77 13.71
N GLU A 193 6.85 -7.86 13.87
CA GLU A 193 6.16 -8.96 14.54
C GLU A 193 5.84 -10.15 13.62
N ARG A 194 5.89 -9.96 12.29
CA ARG A 194 5.33 -10.92 11.32
C ARG A 194 6.26 -11.14 10.13
N ASP A 195 6.65 -12.37 9.87
CA ASP A 195 7.53 -12.77 8.75
C ASP A 195 6.86 -12.61 7.35
N ASP A 196 5.53 -12.47 7.32
CA ASP A 196 4.75 -12.27 6.10
C ASP A 196 4.47 -10.79 5.80
N VAL A 197 4.94 -9.87 6.65
CA VAL A 197 4.72 -8.41 6.56
C VAL A 197 6.05 -7.68 6.41
N MET A 198 6.12 -6.73 5.51
CA MET A 198 7.30 -5.90 5.26
C MET A 198 6.91 -4.44 5.09
N MET A 199 7.84 -3.53 5.42
CA MET A 199 7.73 -2.14 5.02
C MET A 199 8.17 -1.98 3.57
N GLY A 200 7.38 -1.25 2.79
CA GLY A 200 7.73 -0.80 1.46
C GLY A 200 8.33 0.61 1.47
N ASP A 201 7.72 1.51 0.69
CA ASP A 201 8.16 2.91 0.65
C ASP A 201 7.87 3.65 1.96
N VAL A 202 8.86 4.38 2.44
CA VAL A 202 8.78 5.28 3.61
C VAL A 202 9.15 6.73 3.27
N ASP A 203 9.74 6.97 2.10
CA ASP A 203 10.38 8.23 1.70
C ASP A 203 9.43 9.17 0.94
N ALA A 204 8.42 8.64 0.28
CA ALA A 204 7.47 9.42 -0.51
C ALA A 204 6.77 10.50 0.33
N PHE A 205 6.51 10.26 1.61
CA PHE A 205 5.88 11.26 2.49
C PHE A 205 6.68 12.57 2.50
N ALA A 206 7.96 12.53 2.87
CA ALA A 206 8.81 13.72 2.93
C ALA A 206 9.06 14.35 1.56
N TYR A 207 9.10 13.52 0.51
CA TYR A 207 9.24 13.99 -0.86
C TYR A 207 8.01 14.79 -1.31
N PHE A 208 6.79 14.28 -1.07
CA PHE A 208 5.55 14.96 -1.43
C PHE A 208 5.33 16.22 -0.60
N GLU A 209 5.67 16.20 0.70
CA GLU A 209 5.63 17.39 1.56
C GLU A 209 6.46 18.56 0.99
N LYS A 210 7.63 18.29 0.43
CA LYS A 210 8.51 19.30 -0.17
C LYS A 210 8.14 19.71 -1.59
N ASN A 211 7.37 18.88 -2.30
CA ASN A 211 7.16 19.02 -3.73
C ASN A 211 5.67 18.99 -4.13
N TYR A 212 4.76 19.20 -3.19
CA TYR A 212 3.32 19.03 -3.37
C TYR A 212 2.75 19.87 -4.53
N GLU A 213 3.16 21.13 -4.69
CA GLU A 213 2.69 22.00 -5.77
C GLU A 213 3.00 21.45 -7.17
N LYS A 214 4.07 20.70 -7.31
CA LYS A 214 4.51 20.12 -8.57
C LYS A 214 3.82 18.79 -8.88
N TYR A 215 3.39 18.06 -7.84
CA TYR A 215 2.98 16.67 -7.95
C TYR A 215 1.56 16.37 -7.48
N CYS A 216 0.92 17.28 -6.74
CA CYS A 216 -0.47 17.14 -6.32
C CYS A 216 -1.35 18.17 -7.03
N TYR A 217 -2.63 17.85 -7.14
CA TYR A 217 -3.62 18.80 -7.61
C TYR A 217 -3.88 19.88 -6.55
N PRO A 218 -3.99 21.17 -6.95
CA PRO A 218 -4.60 22.17 -6.10
C PRO A 218 -6.10 21.93 -6.05
N GLU A 219 -6.62 21.60 -4.88
CA GLU A 219 -8.03 21.27 -4.68
C GLU A 219 -8.71 22.35 -3.85
N PRO A 220 -9.92 22.81 -4.25
CA PRO A 220 -10.67 23.78 -3.43
C PRO A 220 -11.23 23.08 -2.19
N GLY A 221 -11.10 23.72 -1.03
CA GLY A 221 -11.59 23.21 0.23
C GLY A 221 -12.14 24.28 1.15
N ASN A 222 -12.77 23.84 2.25
CA ASN A 222 -13.40 24.73 3.24
C ASN A 222 -12.39 25.57 4.04
N ALA A 223 -11.10 25.17 4.03
CA ALA A 223 -9.99 25.90 4.64
C ALA A 223 -8.98 26.43 3.62
N GLY A 224 -9.46 26.80 2.43
CA GLY A 224 -8.65 27.26 1.32
C GLY A 224 -8.17 26.12 0.40
N THR A 225 -7.29 26.44 -0.55
CA THR A 225 -6.70 25.44 -1.44
C THR A 225 -5.86 24.46 -0.66
N PHE A 226 -6.09 23.17 -0.89
CA PHE A 226 -5.35 22.08 -0.25
C PHE A 226 -4.76 21.14 -1.32
N TYR A 227 -3.85 20.26 -0.90
CA TYR A 227 -3.16 19.30 -1.75
C TYR A 227 -3.23 17.92 -1.09
N LEU A 228 -3.87 16.98 -1.79
CA LEU A 228 -4.07 15.61 -1.30
C LEU A 228 -3.81 14.58 -2.40
N HIS A 229 -4.38 14.78 -3.58
CA HIS A 229 -4.33 13.80 -4.65
C HIS A 229 -3.17 14.09 -5.62
N PRO A 230 -2.28 13.12 -5.89
CA PRO A 230 -1.24 13.25 -6.90
C PRO A 230 -1.83 13.47 -8.29
N THR A 231 -1.22 14.34 -9.08
CA THR A 231 -1.43 14.41 -10.53
C THR A 231 -0.90 13.14 -11.21
N PRO A 232 -1.18 12.87 -12.51
CA PRO A 232 -0.53 11.77 -13.24
C PRO A 232 1.00 11.79 -13.15
N LYS A 233 1.60 12.98 -13.12
CA LYS A 233 3.03 13.18 -12.90
C LYS A 233 3.46 12.80 -11.46
N GLY A 234 2.64 13.16 -10.48
CA GLY A 234 2.81 12.75 -9.09
C GLY A 234 2.66 11.25 -8.90
N ALA A 235 1.64 10.65 -9.52
CA ALA A 235 1.43 9.20 -9.51
C ALA A 235 2.63 8.43 -10.09
N LYS A 236 3.20 8.92 -11.19
CA LYS A 236 4.42 8.35 -11.77
C LYS A 236 5.64 8.48 -10.84
N GLN A 237 5.71 9.56 -10.07
CA GLN A 237 6.77 9.75 -9.07
C GLN A 237 6.56 8.83 -7.86
N LEU A 238 5.33 8.75 -7.33
CA LEU A 238 4.97 7.84 -6.24
C LEU A 238 5.25 6.37 -6.61
N ALA A 239 4.94 5.99 -7.84
CA ALA A 239 5.18 4.65 -8.35
C ALA A 239 6.66 4.23 -8.33
N LYS A 240 7.61 5.17 -8.45
CA LYS A 240 9.04 4.87 -8.30
C LYS A 240 9.36 4.48 -6.87
N PHE A 241 8.87 5.26 -5.89
CA PHE A 241 9.04 4.96 -4.48
C PHE A 241 8.44 3.59 -4.13
N TRP A 242 7.19 3.33 -4.56
CA TRP A 242 6.56 2.04 -4.32
C TRP A 242 7.32 0.88 -4.94
N ALA A 243 7.75 1.02 -6.21
CA ALA A 243 8.48 -0.05 -6.88
C ALA A 243 9.84 -0.30 -6.21
N ASP A 244 10.54 0.75 -5.78
CA ASP A 244 11.83 0.63 -5.09
C ASP A 244 11.63 -0.04 -3.72
N GLY A 245 10.63 0.40 -2.94
CA GLY A 245 10.30 -0.20 -1.65
C GLY A 245 9.84 -1.66 -1.77
N ILE A 246 9.04 -2.01 -2.79
CA ILE A 246 8.62 -3.40 -3.04
C ILE A 246 9.83 -4.28 -3.37
N VAL A 247 10.73 -3.82 -4.25
CA VAL A 247 11.93 -4.58 -4.62
C VAL A 247 12.86 -4.78 -3.42
N GLU A 248 13.01 -3.76 -2.57
CA GLU A 248 13.84 -3.86 -1.36
C GLU A 248 13.23 -4.82 -0.35
N ALA A 249 11.91 -4.73 -0.11
CA ALA A 249 11.19 -5.61 0.82
C ALA A 249 11.23 -7.10 0.42
N LEU A 250 11.51 -7.42 -0.83
CA LEU A 250 11.54 -8.79 -1.37
C LEU A 250 12.95 -9.37 -1.50
N LYS A 251 13.99 -8.63 -1.10
CA LYS A 251 15.38 -9.14 -1.05
C LYS A 251 15.59 -10.03 0.16
#